data_11e6d2e101d82aae4e7e787a7decdaa8
#
_entry.id   11e6d2e101d82aae4e7e787a7decdaa8
#
_cell.length_a   1.000
_cell.length_b   1.000
_cell.length_c   1.000
_cell.angle_alpha   90.00
_cell.angle_beta   90.00
_cell.angle_gamma   90.00
#
_symmetry.space_group_name_H-M   'P 1'
#
loop_
_entity.id
_entity.type
_entity.pdbx_description
1 polymer ?
#
loop_
_entity_poly.entity_id
_entity_poly.type
_entity_poly.pdbx_seq_one_letter_code
_entity_poly.pdbx_strand_id
1 'polypeptide(L)'
;MSKNNISFILHKPQLSENIGACARAIKNFNFKKLVLINPKPIYPNDKILATSVGAKDIIKQSKKYDNLEKALSKIDIVIATSARFRNKNIKHINLEDLKKINFKKKIGFLFGSESSGLSNDDVSYANYTLQIPTNPDFKSLNLSHSLIIIAQYVASIIKLRSAPFKKSKKVKSASKKELQSMLNLCIQNLDEINFFRPKEKRPKMLENLRNIFYKMDLSDKETRILSGVFASLGKKR
;
A
#
# COMPACT_ATOMS: atom_id res chain seq x y z
N MET A 1 -17.70 -8.16 2.25
CA MET A 1 -16.80 -9.22 1.75
C MET A 1 -16.05 -9.79 2.95
N SER A 2 -16.01 -11.11 3.12
CA SER A 2 -15.45 -11.73 4.34
C SER A 2 -13.94 -11.95 4.19
N LYS A 3 -13.17 -11.38 5.13
CA LYS A 3 -11.72 -11.63 5.30
C LYS A 3 -11.39 -13.11 5.48
N ASN A 4 -12.36 -13.87 5.98
CA ASN A 4 -12.21 -15.31 6.26
C ASN A 4 -12.19 -16.17 4.99
N ASN A 5 -12.42 -15.60 3.81
CA ASN A 5 -12.41 -16.33 2.55
C ASN A 5 -11.04 -16.36 1.87
N ILE A 6 -10.04 -15.64 2.41
CA ILE A 6 -8.72 -15.54 1.79
C ILE A 6 -7.70 -16.32 2.60
N SER A 7 -6.94 -17.17 1.92
CA SER A 7 -5.85 -17.97 2.47
C SER A 7 -4.55 -17.67 1.73
N PHE A 8 -3.46 -17.53 2.48
CA PHE A 8 -2.12 -17.42 1.95
C PHE A 8 -1.43 -18.76 2.14
N ILE A 9 -0.98 -19.37 1.04
CA ILE A 9 -0.51 -20.76 0.99
C ILE A 9 0.96 -20.78 0.58
N LEU A 10 1.84 -21.21 1.47
CA LEU A 10 3.27 -21.34 1.20
C LEU A 10 3.59 -22.78 0.87
N HIS A 11 4.05 -23.04 -0.35
CA HIS A 11 4.43 -24.38 -0.81
C HIS A 11 5.94 -24.55 -0.74
N LYS A 12 6.37 -25.52 0.08
CA LYS A 12 7.78 -25.84 0.34
C LYS A 12 8.63 -24.63 0.76
N PRO A 13 8.17 -23.78 1.70
CA PRO A 13 8.98 -22.67 2.17
C PRO A 13 10.26 -23.21 2.82
N GLN A 14 11.41 -22.55 2.55
CA GLN A 14 12.72 -23.06 2.95
C GLN A 14 13.28 -22.38 4.20
N LEU A 15 12.91 -21.11 4.43
CA LEU A 15 13.46 -20.30 5.52
C LEU A 15 12.41 -20.03 6.59
N SER A 16 12.79 -20.32 7.84
CA SER A 16 11.97 -20.03 9.03
C SER A 16 11.58 -18.55 9.11
N GLU A 17 12.53 -17.68 8.82
CA GLU A 17 12.40 -16.23 8.88
C GLU A 17 11.31 -15.73 7.91
N ASN A 18 11.24 -16.33 6.72
CA ASN A 18 10.22 -15.97 5.73
C ASN A 18 8.82 -16.40 6.19
N ILE A 19 8.69 -17.56 6.82
CA ILE A 19 7.40 -18.02 7.36
C ILE A 19 6.89 -17.03 8.43
N GLY A 20 7.75 -16.63 9.37
CA GLY A 20 7.40 -15.67 10.40
C GLY A 20 7.06 -14.29 9.83
N ALA A 21 7.86 -13.79 8.87
CA ALA A 21 7.59 -12.53 8.18
C ALA A 21 6.26 -12.56 7.39
N CYS A 22 5.94 -13.69 6.74
CA CYS A 22 4.65 -13.89 6.09
C CYS A 22 3.48 -13.81 7.09
N ALA A 23 3.60 -14.42 8.27
CA ALA A 23 2.57 -14.35 9.31
C ALA A 23 2.35 -12.89 9.75
N ARG A 24 3.42 -12.08 9.92
CA ARG A 24 3.31 -10.64 10.20
C ARG A 24 2.59 -9.90 9.08
N ALA A 25 2.96 -10.14 7.83
CA ALA A 25 2.33 -9.51 6.68
C ALA A 25 0.82 -9.83 6.61
N ILE A 26 0.44 -11.07 6.85
CA ILE A 26 -0.96 -11.51 6.92
C ILE A 26 -1.71 -10.73 8.00
N LYS A 27 -1.15 -10.62 9.19
CA LYS A 27 -1.76 -9.92 10.33
C LYS A 27 -1.83 -8.41 10.11
N ASN A 28 -0.81 -7.80 9.51
CA ASN A 28 -0.78 -6.36 9.22
C ASN A 28 -1.99 -5.91 8.40
N PHE A 29 -2.45 -6.72 7.47
CA PHE A 29 -3.63 -6.44 6.64
C PHE A 29 -4.91 -7.10 7.16
N ASN A 30 -4.87 -7.59 8.42
CA ASN A 30 -6.02 -8.15 9.12
C ASN A 30 -6.60 -9.39 8.41
N PHE A 31 -5.76 -10.18 7.75
CA PHE A 31 -6.04 -11.54 7.35
C PHE A 31 -5.65 -12.53 8.46
N LYS A 32 -6.13 -13.79 8.36
CA LYS A 32 -5.95 -14.76 9.44
C LYS A 32 -5.44 -16.13 8.98
N LYS A 33 -5.55 -16.45 7.69
CA LYS A 33 -5.32 -17.81 7.22
C LYS A 33 -3.96 -17.95 6.56
N LEU A 34 -3.05 -18.63 7.25
CA LEU A 34 -1.79 -19.14 6.73
C LEU A 34 -1.90 -20.66 6.57
N VAL A 35 -1.50 -21.16 5.41
CA VAL A 35 -1.42 -22.59 5.10
C VAL A 35 0.01 -22.90 4.66
N LEU A 36 0.56 -23.99 5.17
CA LEU A 36 1.90 -24.46 4.84
C LEU A 36 1.80 -25.85 4.20
N ILE A 37 2.52 -26.04 3.11
CA ILE A 37 2.60 -27.33 2.43
C ILE A 37 4.07 -27.75 2.39
N ASN A 38 4.39 -28.88 3.02
CA ASN A 38 5.75 -29.43 3.10
C ASN A 38 6.82 -28.37 3.45
N PRO A 39 6.68 -27.59 4.54
CA PRO A 39 7.71 -26.66 4.95
C PRO A 39 9.02 -27.42 5.24
N LYS A 40 10.16 -26.92 4.72
CA LYS A 40 11.48 -27.51 4.96
C LYS A 40 11.93 -27.36 6.42
N PRO A 41 11.73 -26.20 7.09
CA PRO A 41 12.03 -26.08 8.51
C PRO A 41 11.08 -26.91 9.39
N ILE A 42 11.58 -27.35 10.53
CA ILE A 42 10.73 -27.86 11.62
C ILE A 42 9.71 -26.77 11.97
N TYR A 43 8.44 -27.14 12.06
CA TYR A 43 7.36 -26.18 12.23
C TYR A 43 6.44 -26.54 13.41
N PRO A 44 6.18 -25.59 14.33
CA PRO A 44 6.86 -24.29 14.50
C PRO A 44 8.26 -24.44 15.11
N ASN A 45 9.11 -23.42 15.02
CA ASN A 45 10.39 -23.32 15.70
C ASN A 45 10.65 -21.90 16.22
N ASP A 46 11.71 -21.71 17.02
CA ASP A 46 12.02 -20.45 17.68
C ASP A 46 12.28 -19.30 16.68
N LYS A 47 12.93 -19.57 15.54
CA LYS A 47 13.18 -18.57 14.51
C LYS A 47 11.90 -18.08 13.87
N ILE A 48 10.93 -18.99 13.60
CA ILE A 48 9.59 -18.62 13.09
C ILE A 48 8.89 -17.73 14.11
N LEU A 49 8.91 -18.13 15.39
CA LEU A 49 8.26 -17.37 16.46
C LEU A 49 8.91 -16.00 16.69
N ALA A 50 10.24 -15.93 16.63
CA ALA A 50 10.99 -14.68 16.75
C ALA A 50 10.68 -13.71 15.62
N THR A 51 10.64 -14.17 14.36
CA THR A 51 10.38 -13.31 13.20
C THR A 51 8.89 -12.97 13.01
N SER A 52 7.98 -13.74 13.64
CA SER A 52 6.54 -13.50 13.58
C SER A 52 6.05 -12.33 14.45
N VAL A 53 6.90 -11.66 15.17
CA VAL A 53 6.64 -10.57 16.16
C VAL A 53 5.20 -10.04 16.17
N GLY A 54 4.45 -10.32 17.27
CA GLY A 54 3.05 -9.89 17.38
C GLY A 54 2.04 -10.72 16.55
N ALA A 55 2.50 -11.65 15.67
CA ALA A 55 1.65 -12.50 14.82
C ALA A 55 1.73 -14.00 15.17
N LYS A 56 2.12 -14.34 16.40
CA LYS A 56 2.17 -15.73 16.88
C LYS A 56 0.83 -16.45 16.80
N ASP A 57 -0.28 -15.72 16.87
CA ASP A 57 -1.63 -16.24 16.68
C ASP A 57 -1.86 -16.79 15.27
N ILE A 58 -1.30 -16.14 14.22
CA ILE A 58 -1.36 -16.62 12.83
C ILE A 58 -0.59 -17.95 12.71
N ILE A 59 0.59 -18.04 13.35
CA ILE A 59 1.39 -19.28 13.37
C ILE A 59 0.64 -20.40 14.08
N LYS A 60 0.07 -20.14 15.25
CA LYS A 60 -0.68 -21.13 16.04
C LYS A 60 -1.95 -21.65 15.32
N GLN A 61 -2.62 -20.78 14.53
CA GLN A 61 -3.85 -21.13 13.80
C GLN A 61 -3.57 -21.66 12.39
N SER A 62 -2.32 -21.65 11.93
CA SER A 62 -1.97 -22.12 10.58
C SER A 62 -2.23 -23.61 10.42
N LYS A 63 -2.49 -24.02 9.18
CA LYS A 63 -2.69 -25.42 8.83
C LYS A 63 -1.49 -25.94 8.06
N LYS A 64 -1.03 -27.13 8.39
CA LYS A 64 0.04 -27.83 7.67
C LYS A 64 -0.56 -28.98 6.87
N TYR A 65 -0.09 -29.16 5.64
CA TYR A 65 -0.47 -30.25 4.73
C TYR A 65 0.77 -30.85 4.08
N ASP A 66 0.66 -32.12 3.69
CA ASP A 66 1.73 -32.86 3.05
C ASP A 66 1.67 -32.78 1.51
N ASN A 67 0.53 -32.34 0.93
CA ASN A 67 0.38 -32.18 -0.51
C ASN A 67 -0.57 -31.03 -0.87
N LEU A 68 -0.46 -30.57 -2.13
CA LEU A 68 -1.25 -29.48 -2.69
C LEU A 68 -2.74 -29.82 -2.77
N GLU A 69 -3.09 -31.01 -3.22
CA GLU A 69 -4.47 -31.44 -3.38
C GLU A 69 -5.30 -31.27 -2.12
N LYS A 70 -4.78 -31.83 -0.99
CA LYS A 70 -5.45 -31.71 0.32
C LYS A 70 -5.55 -30.27 0.78
N ALA A 71 -4.49 -29.48 0.57
CA ALA A 71 -4.47 -28.06 0.96
C ALA A 71 -5.48 -27.21 0.17
N LEU A 72 -5.68 -27.51 -1.11
CA LEU A 72 -6.53 -26.77 -2.02
C LEU A 72 -7.98 -27.27 -2.07
N SER A 73 -8.28 -28.44 -1.49
CA SER A 73 -9.60 -29.10 -1.57
C SER A 73 -10.81 -28.24 -1.16
N LYS A 74 -10.60 -27.20 -0.35
CA LYS A 74 -11.65 -26.29 0.14
C LYS A 74 -11.52 -24.86 -0.43
N ILE A 75 -10.73 -24.68 -1.49
CA ILE A 75 -10.48 -23.41 -2.16
C ILE A 75 -11.25 -23.40 -3.49
N ASP A 76 -11.97 -22.32 -3.76
CA ASP A 76 -12.75 -22.20 -5.01
C ASP A 76 -11.91 -21.59 -6.15
N ILE A 77 -10.97 -20.70 -5.80
CA ILE A 77 -10.09 -20.02 -6.77
C ILE A 77 -8.67 -20.04 -6.23
N VAL A 78 -7.77 -20.64 -6.97
CA VAL A 78 -6.33 -20.65 -6.69
C VAL A 78 -5.63 -19.66 -7.60
N ILE A 79 -4.84 -18.76 -7.02
CA ILE A 79 -4.03 -17.77 -7.72
C ILE A 79 -2.57 -18.04 -7.39
N ALA A 80 -1.83 -18.59 -8.34
CA ALA A 80 -0.42 -18.92 -8.19
C ALA A 80 0.46 -17.69 -8.49
N THR A 81 1.40 -17.38 -7.62
CA THR A 81 2.36 -16.28 -7.86
C THR A 81 3.54 -16.78 -8.69
N SER A 82 3.89 -16.08 -9.75
CA SER A 82 5.00 -16.43 -10.60
C SER A 82 5.68 -15.21 -11.18
N ALA A 83 7.02 -15.21 -11.16
CA ALA A 83 7.83 -14.22 -11.88
C ALA A 83 8.00 -14.55 -13.36
N ARG A 84 7.56 -15.73 -13.81
CA ARG A 84 7.74 -16.25 -15.19
C ARG A 84 6.40 -16.58 -15.82
N PHE A 85 6.27 -16.33 -17.11
CA PHE A 85 5.18 -16.89 -17.94
C PHE A 85 5.46 -18.38 -18.13
N ARG A 86 4.69 -19.27 -17.50
CA ARG A 86 5.00 -20.69 -17.51
C ARG A 86 4.06 -21.57 -18.31
N ASN A 87 2.77 -21.27 -18.33
CA ASN A 87 1.79 -22.14 -18.99
C ASN A 87 0.82 -21.30 -19.83
N LYS A 88 0.79 -21.55 -21.14
CA LYS A 88 -0.09 -20.85 -22.10
C LYS A 88 -1.58 -21.11 -21.83
N ASN A 89 -1.92 -22.19 -21.13
CA ASN A 89 -3.30 -22.59 -20.87
C ASN A 89 -3.90 -21.97 -19.59
N ILE A 90 -3.08 -21.29 -18.75
CA ILE A 90 -3.55 -20.66 -17.54
C ILE A 90 -3.57 -19.15 -17.73
N LYS A 91 -4.68 -18.53 -17.37
CA LYS A 91 -4.84 -17.07 -17.51
C LYS A 91 -3.85 -16.32 -16.63
N HIS A 92 -3.01 -15.51 -17.26
CA HIS A 92 -2.10 -14.60 -16.60
C HIS A 92 -2.82 -13.31 -16.23
N ILE A 93 -2.63 -12.87 -15.00
CA ILE A 93 -3.21 -11.63 -14.48
C ILE A 93 -2.12 -10.80 -13.79
N ASN A 94 -2.32 -9.49 -13.73
CA ASN A 94 -1.55 -8.57 -12.94
C ASN A 94 -2.32 -8.19 -11.66
N LEU A 95 -1.72 -7.33 -10.80
CA LEU A 95 -2.36 -6.89 -9.57
C LEU A 95 -3.70 -6.18 -9.82
N GLU A 96 -3.81 -5.39 -10.89
CA GLU A 96 -5.04 -4.64 -11.19
C GLU A 96 -6.21 -5.55 -11.55
N ASP A 97 -5.93 -6.67 -12.22
CA ASP A 97 -6.95 -7.67 -12.59
C ASP A 97 -7.58 -8.35 -11.37
N LEU A 98 -6.93 -8.30 -10.19
CA LEU A 98 -7.51 -8.79 -8.96
C LEU A 98 -8.84 -8.09 -8.62
N LYS A 99 -9.08 -6.87 -9.09
CA LYS A 99 -10.36 -6.17 -8.95
C LYS A 99 -11.52 -6.91 -9.60
N LYS A 100 -11.25 -7.74 -10.61
CA LYS A 100 -12.24 -8.55 -11.35
C LYS A 100 -12.54 -9.89 -10.66
N ILE A 101 -11.76 -10.28 -9.65
CA ILE A 101 -11.94 -11.54 -8.92
C ILE A 101 -13.10 -11.45 -7.93
N ASN A 102 -13.92 -12.49 -7.87
CA ASN A 102 -15.02 -12.56 -6.93
C ASN A 102 -14.55 -12.98 -5.52
N PHE A 103 -14.26 -12.00 -4.67
CA PHE A 103 -13.83 -12.19 -3.28
C PHE A 103 -14.93 -12.72 -2.32
N LYS A 104 -16.13 -13.05 -2.81
CA LYS A 104 -17.11 -13.82 -2.04
C LYS A 104 -16.76 -15.32 -2.01
N LYS A 105 -16.01 -15.80 -3.01
CA LYS A 105 -15.48 -17.16 -3.08
C LYS A 105 -14.28 -17.35 -2.13
N LYS A 106 -13.95 -18.59 -1.83
CA LYS A 106 -12.75 -18.96 -1.07
C LYS A 106 -11.54 -18.89 -1.99
N ILE A 107 -10.60 -17.99 -1.71
CA ILE A 107 -9.43 -17.71 -2.55
C ILE A 107 -8.18 -18.15 -1.83
N GLY A 108 -7.32 -18.88 -2.53
CA GLY A 108 -5.97 -19.25 -2.10
C GLY A 108 -4.93 -18.54 -2.97
N PHE A 109 -4.08 -17.71 -2.35
CA PHE A 109 -2.87 -17.20 -3.00
C PHE A 109 -1.75 -18.20 -2.72
N LEU A 110 -1.25 -18.84 -3.79
CA LEU A 110 -0.23 -19.89 -3.72
C LEU A 110 1.15 -19.31 -4.03
N PHE A 111 2.08 -19.47 -3.10
CA PHE A 111 3.47 -19.02 -3.21
C PHE A 111 4.39 -20.24 -3.21
N GLY A 112 5.37 -20.26 -4.09
CA GLY A 112 6.38 -21.31 -4.17
C GLY A 112 7.54 -21.12 -3.22
N SER A 113 8.48 -22.06 -3.27
CA SER A 113 9.73 -22.00 -2.50
C SER A 113 10.61 -20.82 -2.95
N GLU A 114 11.50 -20.37 -2.05
CA GLU A 114 12.39 -19.23 -2.30
C GLU A 114 13.38 -19.49 -3.45
N SER A 115 13.87 -20.73 -3.56
CA SER A 115 14.90 -21.06 -4.55
C SER A 115 14.37 -21.32 -5.96
N SER A 116 13.23 -22.03 -6.09
CA SER A 116 12.73 -22.50 -7.39
C SER A 116 11.35 -21.94 -7.76
N GLY A 117 10.65 -21.31 -6.83
CA GLY A 117 9.26 -20.92 -6.98
C GLY A 117 8.32 -22.13 -7.08
N LEU A 118 7.24 -21.99 -7.83
CA LEU A 118 6.31 -23.07 -8.15
C LEU A 118 6.79 -23.83 -9.39
N SER A 119 6.63 -25.14 -9.43
CA SER A 119 6.83 -25.96 -10.63
C SER A 119 5.64 -25.79 -11.62
N ASN A 120 5.78 -26.31 -12.83
CA ASN A 120 4.65 -26.32 -13.78
C ASN A 120 3.50 -27.18 -13.27
N ASP A 121 3.82 -28.27 -12.58
CA ASP A 121 2.84 -29.12 -11.94
C ASP A 121 2.09 -28.39 -10.83
N ASP A 122 2.80 -27.70 -9.94
CA ASP A 122 2.18 -26.86 -8.88
C ASP A 122 1.24 -25.79 -9.47
N VAL A 123 1.66 -25.15 -10.56
CA VAL A 123 0.87 -24.12 -11.26
C VAL A 123 -0.36 -24.72 -11.95
N SER A 124 -0.34 -25.99 -12.34
CA SER A 124 -1.49 -26.67 -12.99
C SER A 124 -2.75 -26.70 -12.13
N TYR A 125 -2.60 -26.61 -10.80
CA TYR A 125 -3.72 -26.51 -9.85
C TYR A 125 -4.34 -25.10 -9.76
N ALA A 126 -3.76 -24.10 -10.44
CA ALA A 126 -4.21 -22.72 -10.32
C ALA A 126 -5.20 -22.31 -11.43
N ASN A 127 -6.19 -21.48 -11.07
CA ASN A 127 -7.09 -20.83 -12.02
C ASN A 127 -6.43 -19.64 -12.71
N TYR A 128 -5.48 -18.98 -12.01
CA TYR A 128 -4.76 -17.82 -12.51
C TYR A 128 -3.31 -17.86 -12.08
N THR A 129 -2.42 -17.31 -12.89
CA THR A 129 -1.08 -16.93 -12.47
C THR A 129 -1.00 -15.42 -12.30
N LEU A 130 -0.52 -14.97 -11.14
CA LEU A 130 -0.36 -13.56 -10.80
C LEU A 130 1.10 -13.18 -10.87
N GLN A 131 1.40 -12.17 -11.67
CA GLN A 131 2.71 -11.56 -11.73
C GLN A 131 2.70 -10.22 -11.00
N ILE A 132 3.69 -10.01 -10.13
CA ILE A 132 3.99 -8.71 -9.52
C ILE A 132 4.96 -8.01 -10.48
N PRO A 133 4.67 -6.77 -10.93
CA PRO A 133 5.61 -6.00 -11.73
C PRO A 133 6.92 -5.74 -10.96
N THR A 134 8.04 -6.08 -11.57
CA THR A 134 9.39 -5.91 -11.02
C THR A 134 10.32 -5.45 -12.13
N ASN A 135 11.57 -5.11 -11.75
CA ASN A 135 12.61 -4.85 -12.74
C ASN A 135 12.75 -6.07 -13.69
N PRO A 136 12.70 -5.89 -15.02
CA PRO A 136 12.86 -6.98 -16.00
C PRO A 136 14.17 -7.77 -15.84
N ASP A 137 15.21 -7.13 -15.37
CA ASP A 137 16.54 -7.77 -15.18
C ASP A 137 16.66 -8.47 -13.81
N PHE A 138 15.80 -8.12 -12.85
CA PHE A 138 15.78 -8.70 -11.50
C PHE A 138 14.36 -8.99 -11.03
N LYS A 139 13.79 -10.08 -11.52
CA LYS A 139 12.36 -10.42 -11.35
C LYS A 139 12.03 -11.14 -10.05
N SER A 140 13.03 -11.74 -9.40
CA SER A 140 12.79 -12.56 -8.21
C SER A 140 12.58 -11.69 -6.98
N LEU A 141 11.41 -11.79 -6.37
CA LEU A 141 11.11 -11.18 -5.08
C LEU A 141 11.23 -12.22 -3.97
N ASN A 142 11.69 -11.78 -2.80
CA ASN A 142 11.62 -12.59 -1.59
C ASN A 142 10.17 -13.03 -1.32
N LEU A 143 9.98 -14.22 -0.76
CA LEU A 143 8.67 -14.82 -0.48
C LEU A 143 7.78 -13.89 0.36
N SER A 144 8.29 -13.36 1.47
CA SER A 144 7.51 -12.49 2.35
C SER A 144 7.21 -11.13 1.71
N HIS A 145 8.13 -10.61 0.88
CA HIS A 145 7.90 -9.37 0.12
C HIS A 145 6.80 -9.55 -0.92
N SER A 146 6.79 -10.67 -1.64
CA SER A 146 5.72 -10.99 -2.59
C SER A 146 4.37 -11.07 -1.89
N LEU A 147 4.33 -11.74 -0.73
CA LEU A 147 3.11 -11.90 0.04
C LEU A 147 2.58 -10.56 0.57
N ILE A 148 3.46 -9.69 1.11
CA ILE A 148 3.01 -8.41 1.67
C ILE A 148 2.42 -7.49 0.59
N ILE A 149 3.00 -7.46 -0.62
CA ILE A 149 2.48 -6.68 -1.75
C ILE A 149 1.06 -7.15 -2.11
N ILE A 150 0.87 -8.46 -2.25
CA ILE A 150 -0.44 -9.03 -2.58
C ILE A 150 -1.44 -8.81 -1.45
N ALA A 151 -1.04 -9.03 -0.19
CA ALA A 151 -1.90 -8.82 0.97
C ALA A 151 -2.36 -7.36 1.07
N GLN A 152 -1.45 -6.40 0.87
CA GLN A 152 -1.76 -4.98 0.85
C GLN A 152 -2.77 -4.64 -0.25
N TYR A 153 -2.50 -5.11 -1.47
CA TYR A 153 -3.35 -4.80 -2.61
C TYR A 153 -4.75 -5.39 -2.46
N VAL A 154 -4.85 -6.65 -2.03
CA VAL A 154 -6.13 -7.32 -1.75
C VAL A 154 -6.88 -6.62 -0.62
N ALA A 155 -6.18 -6.19 0.44
CA ALA A 155 -6.78 -5.42 1.53
C ALA A 155 -7.39 -4.10 1.02
N SER A 156 -6.73 -3.41 0.10
CA SER A 156 -7.24 -2.16 -0.50
C SER A 156 -8.51 -2.39 -1.32
N ILE A 157 -8.55 -3.48 -2.11
CA ILE A 157 -9.72 -3.84 -2.92
C ILE A 157 -10.94 -4.15 -2.04
N ILE A 158 -10.77 -4.96 -1.01
CA ILE A 158 -11.88 -5.39 -0.15
C ILE A 158 -12.24 -4.36 0.93
N LYS A 159 -11.64 -3.16 0.87
CA LYS A 159 -11.86 -2.06 1.81
C LYS A 159 -11.73 -2.53 3.26
N LEU A 160 -10.69 -3.29 3.55
CA LEU A 160 -10.34 -3.57 4.93
C LEU A 160 -10.04 -2.23 5.58
N ARG A 161 -10.86 -1.84 6.58
CA ARG A 161 -10.62 -0.63 7.37
C ARG A 161 -9.23 -0.77 8.00
N SER A 162 -8.22 -0.16 7.39
CA SER A 162 -7.05 0.26 8.14
C SER A 162 -7.57 1.13 9.28
N ALA A 163 -6.99 0.99 10.48
CA ALA A 163 -7.27 1.96 11.54
C ALA A 163 -7.14 3.34 10.90
N PRO A 164 -8.18 4.18 10.95
CA PRO A 164 -8.06 5.48 10.32
C PRO A 164 -6.82 6.11 10.95
N PHE A 165 -5.85 6.52 10.12
CA PHE A 165 -4.94 7.57 10.56
C PHE A 165 -5.83 8.57 11.28
N LYS A 166 -5.54 8.90 12.54
CA LYS A 166 -6.29 9.97 13.22
C LYS A 166 -6.30 11.09 12.20
N LYS A 167 -7.46 11.31 11.56
CA LYS A 167 -7.61 12.43 10.64
C LYS A 167 -7.19 13.61 11.48
N SER A 168 -6.03 14.19 11.21
CA SER A 168 -5.71 15.49 11.75
C SER A 168 -6.99 16.29 11.62
N LYS A 169 -7.49 16.87 12.71
CA LYS A 169 -8.72 17.67 12.68
C LYS A 169 -8.65 18.45 11.38
N LYS A 170 -9.64 18.31 10.48
CA LYS A 170 -9.66 19.05 9.24
C LYS A 170 -9.48 20.50 9.63
N VAL A 171 -8.27 21.01 9.45
CA VAL A 171 -8.00 22.43 9.67
C VAL A 171 -8.83 23.11 8.60
N LYS A 172 -9.73 23.98 9.03
CA LYS A 172 -10.62 24.69 8.13
C LYS A 172 -9.77 25.57 7.22
N SER A 173 -9.82 25.33 5.93
CA SER A 173 -9.13 26.18 4.95
C SER A 173 -9.72 27.59 5.01
N ALA A 174 -8.86 28.59 4.91
CA ALA A 174 -9.27 29.99 4.89
C ALA A 174 -10.26 30.26 3.75
N SER A 175 -11.22 31.12 4.01
CA SER A 175 -12.13 31.57 2.96
C SER A 175 -11.37 32.39 1.89
N LYS A 176 -11.87 32.37 0.68
CA LYS A 176 -11.30 33.21 -0.39
C LYS A 176 -11.25 34.70 -0.03
N LYS A 177 -12.21 35.16 0.78
CA LYS A 177 -12.26 36.54 1.29
C LYS A 177 -11.09 36.83 2.22
N GLU A 178 -10.78 35.93 3.15
CA GLU A 178 -9.66 36.09 4.10
C GLU A 178 -8.31 36.04 3.38
N LEU A 179 -8.13 35.11 2.45
CA LEU A 179 -6.94 35.04 1.59
C LEU A 179 -6.75 36.31 0.76
N GLN A 180 -7.84 36.85 0.19
CA GLN A 180 -7.78 38.06 -0.59
C GLN A 180 -7.43 39.27 0.27
N SER A 181 -7.97 39.37 1.49
CA SER A 181 -7.64 40.47 2.43
C SER A 181 -6.16 40.44 2.83
N MET A 182 -5.64 39.25 3.15
CA MET A 182 -4.21 39.06 3.46
C MET A 182 -3.33 39.41 2.26
N LEU A 183 -3.71 38.99 1.05
CA LEU A 183 -2.96 39.25 -0.16
C LEU A 183 -2.96 40.75 -0.49
N ASN A 184 -4.08 41.46 -0.32
CA ASN A 184 -4.16 42.89 -0.51
C ASN A 184 -3.22 43.65 0.41
N LEU A 185 -3.14 43.25 1.70
CA LEU A 185 -2.18 43.82 2.66
C LEU A 185 -0.73 43.61 2.21
N CYS A 186 -0.40 42.38 1.75
CA CYS A 186 0.91 42.10 1.18
C CYS A 186 1.24 42.99 -0.03
N ILE A 187 0.30 43.10 -0.97
CA ILE A 187 0.47 43.92 -2.18
C ILE A 187 0.66 45.39 -1.84
N GLN A 188 -0.13 45.90 -0.90
CA GLN A 188 0.01 47.29 -0.44
C GLN A 188 1.42 47.55 0.09
N ASN A 189 1.93 46.71 0.98
CA ASN A 189 3.28 46.88 1.51
C ASN A 189 4.37 46.77 0.41
N LEU A 190 4.16 45.89 -0.58
CA LEU A 190 5.07 45.77 -1.72
C LEU A 190 5.02 47.00 -2.66
N ASP A 191 3.84 47.62 -2.86
CA ASP A 191 3.68 48.88 -3.62
C ASP A 191 4.42 50.02 -2.90
N GLU A 192 4.30 50.13 -1.58
CA GLU A 192 4.97 51.18 -0.77
C GLU A 192 6.49 51.17 -0.93
N ILE A 193 7.09 50.00 -1.10
CA ILE A 193 8.54 49.84 -1.31
C ILE A 193 8.94 49.84 -2.79
N ASN A 194 8.02 50.09 -3.68
CA ASN A 194 8.26 50.06 -5.13
C ASN A 194 8.81 48.67 -5.63
N PHE A 195 8.34 47.57 -5.05
CA PHE A 195 8.78 46.21 -5.42
C PHE A 195 8.46 45.87 -6.88
N PHE A 196 7.32 46.37 -7.42
CA PHE A 196 6.85 46.05 -8.75
C PHE A 196 7.53 46.88 -9.84
N ARG A 197 8.80 46.60 -10.08
CA ARG A 197 9.58 47.26 -11.15
C ARG A 197 10.05 46.23 -12.17
N PRO A 198 10.05 46.55 -13.48
CA PRO A 198 9.43 47.75 -14.10
C PRO A 198 7.91 47.71 -14.03
N LYS A 199 7.24 48.88 -14.12
CA LYS A 199 5.78 49.01 -13.94
C LYS A 199 4.97 48.12 -14.91
N GLU A 200 5.47 47.88 -16.10
CA GLU A 200 4.83 47.07 -17.14
C GLU A 200 4.70 45.62 -16.73
N LYS A 201 5.59 45.11 -15.85
CA LYS A 201 5.56 43.71 -15.33
C LYS A 201 4.63 43.54 -14.12
N ARG A 202 4.15 44.64 -13.51
CA ARG A 202 3.30 44.60 -12.33
C ARG A 202 2.09 43.65 -12.46
N PRO A 203 1.30 43.68 -13.58
CA PRO A 203 0.15 42.77 -13.71
C PRO A 203 0.56 41.30 -13.63
N LYS A 204 1.66 40.89 -14.28
CA LYS A 204 2.16 39.53 -14.27
C LYS A 204 2.72 39.13 -12.91
N MET A 205 3.38 40.04 -12.21
CA MET A 205 3.87 39.77 -10.85
C MET A 205 2.73 39.59 -9.85
N LEU A 206 1.65 40.36 -9.96
CA LEU A 206 0.43 40.20 -9.16
C LEU A 206 -0.26 38.85 -9.43
N GLU A 207 -0.35 38.44 -10.70
CA GLU A 207 -0.87 37.13 -11.08
C GLU A 207 -0.05 36.00 -10.43
N ASN A 208 1.27 36.10 -10.49
CA ASN A 208 2.16 35.12 -9.88
C ASN A 208 2.00 35.06 -8.34
N LEU A 209 1.91 36.19 -7.65
CA LEU A 209 1.66 36.24 -6.21
C LEU A 209 0.33 35.59 -5.85
N ARG A 210 -0.75 35.89 -6.58
CA ARG A 210 -2.05 35.25 -6.40
C ARG A 210 -1.93 33.75 -6.55
N ASN A 211 -1.29 33.27 -7.61
CA ASN A 211 -1.10 31.85 -7.87
C ASN A 211 -0.35 31.13 -6.75
N ILE A 212 0.68 31.77 -6.15
CA ILE A 212 1.43 31.21 -5.03
C ILE A 212 0.51 31.04 -3.83
N PHE A 213 -0.14 32.10 -3.36
CA PHE A 213 -0.94 32.06 -2.14
C PHE A 213 -2.19 31.19 -2.27
N TYR A 214 -2.84 31.15 -3.45
CA TYR A 214 -3.99 30.28 -3.68
C TYR A 214 -3.64 28.79 -3.78
N LYS A 215 -2.39 28.45 -4.16
CA LYS A 215 -1.91 27.06 -4.18
C LYS A 215 -1.55 26.53 -2.80
N MET A 216 -1.23 27.40 -1.83
CA MET A 216 -0.78 26.98 -0.50
C MET A 216 -1.89 26.37 0.36
N ASP A 217 -3.17 26.48 -0.04
CA ASP A 217 -4.34 25.95 0.72
C ASP A 217 -4.29 26.32 2.21
N LEU A 218 -4.00 27.57 2.49
CA LEU A 218 -3.80 28.07 3.85
C LEU A 218 -5.06 27.93 4.71
N SER A 219 -4.86 27.53 5.97
CA SER A 219 -5.90 27.55 6.99
C SER A 219 -6.19 28.96 7.50
N ASP A 220 -7.34 29.14 8.16
CA ASP A 220 -7.69 30.41 8.85
C ASP A 220 -6.58 30.89 9.78
N LYS A 221 -5.93 29.96 10.51
CA LYS A 221 -4.83 30.27 11.44
C LYS A 221 -3.59 30.77 10.70
N GLU A 222 -3.19 30.09 9.64
CA GLU A 222 -2.01 30.44 8.84
C GLU A 222 -2.21 31.77 8.12
N THR A 223 -3.41 32.02 7.58
CA THR A 223 -3.77 33.30 6.95
C THR A 223 -3.68 34.45 7.95
N ARG A 224 -4.14 34.27 9.20
CA ARG A 224 -4.00 35.30 10.26
C ARG A 224 -2.54 35.54 10.64
N ILE A 225 -1.73 34.48 10.73
CA ILE A 225 -0.29 34.62 11.02
C ILE A 225 0.39 35.42 9.92
N LEU A 226 0.16 35.09 8.65
CA LEU A 226 0.74 35.81 7.52
C LEU A 226 0.24 37.26 7.45
N SER A 227 -1.04 37.51 7.74
CA SER A 227 -1.57 38.87 7.83
C SER A 227 -0.85 39.68 8.92
N GLY A 228 -0.59 39.07 10.09
CA GLY A 228 0.17 39.70 11.17
C GLY A 228 1.62 40.01 10.77
N VAL A 229 2.27 39.10 10.04
CA VAL A 229 3.63 39.32 9.50
C VAL A 229 3.63 40.51 8.55
N PHE A 230 2.72 40.55 7.57
CA PHE A 230 2.65 41.66 6.62
C PHE A 230 2.32 42.98 7.30
N ALA A 231 1.37 42.99 8.26
CA ALA A 231 1.04 44.21 9.01
C ALA A 231 2.25 44.74 9.82
N SER A 232 3.07 43.83 10.36
CA SER A 232 4.26 44.20 11.14
C SER A 232 5.39 44.78 10.26
N LEU A 233 5.55 44.20 9.05
CA LEU A 233 6.53 44.71 8.07
C LEU A 233 6.19 46.09 7.56
N GLY A 234 4.91 46.43 7.38
CA GLY A 234 4.45 47.76 6.98
C GLY A 234 4.60 48.84 8.05
N LYS A 235 4.67 48.45 9.35
CA LYS A 235 4.80 49.44 10.49
C LYS A 235 6.24 49.88 10.78
N LYS A 236 7.26 49.23 10.22
CA LYS A 236 8.68 49.55 10.48
C LYS A 236 9.26 50.65 9.57
N ARG A 237 8.41 51.54 9.07
CA ARG A 237 8.84 52.70 8.27
C ARG A 237 8.32 54.00 8.82
#